data_6d03debc3681d80e454887d62c818953
#
_entry.id   6d03debc3681d80e454887d62c818953
#
_cell.length_a   1.000
_cell.length_b   1.000
_cell.length_c   1.000
_cell.angle_alpha   90.00
_cell.angle_beta   90.00
_cell.angle_gamma   90.00
#
_symmetry.space_group_name_H-M   'P 1'
#
loop_
_entity.id
_entity.type
_entity.pdbx_description
1 polymer ?
#
loop_
_entity_poly.entity_id
_entity_poly.type
_entity_poly.pdbx_seq_one_letter_code
_entity_poly.pdbx_strand_id
1 'polypeptide(L)'
;MKFKDGSACPAPDVEALARDYEQARDLGEVRLGRLGLYRPRLTHIDFLPLESLAHVYLRLEDIPVGMGCRRVPVGQYYLMAVLRDGGKRKAALADRACGDWALDQLRALVPELRTGWVPGRD
;
A
#
# COMPACT_ATOMS: atom_id res chain seq x y z
N MET A 1 -20.38 5.12 -0.52
CA MET A 1 -18.99 4.69 -0.73
C MET A 1 -18.93 3.17 -0.66
N LYS A 2 -18.43 2.54 -1.69
CA LYS A 2 -18.34 1.08 -1.75
C LYS A 2 -16.91 0.62 -1.51
N PHE A 3 -16.75 -0.34 -0.60
CA PHE A 3 -15.48 -0.98 -0.33
C PHE A 3 -15.49 -2.41 -0.83
N LYS A 4 -14.43 -2.81 -1.49
CA LYS A 4 -14.26 -4.17 -1.97
C LYS A 4 -13.07 -4.80 -1.23
N ASP A 5 -13.34 -5.91 -0.54
CA ASP A 5 -12.31 -6.64 0.19
C ASP A 5 -11.42 -7.41 -0.80
N GLY A 6 -10.13 -7.16 -0.75
CA GLY A 6 -9.14 -7.85 -1.58
C GLY A 6 -8.55 -9.09 -0.95
N SER A 7 -9.07 -9.52 0.20
CA SER A 7 -8.54 -10.68 0.92
C SER A 7 -9.66 -11.61 1.33
N ALA A 8 -9.29 -12.80 1.84
CA ALA A 8 -10.25 -13.77 2.36
C ALA A 8 -10.72 -13.46 3.79
N CYS A 9 -10.16 -12.42 4.43
CA CYS A 9 -10.53 -12.03 5.78
C CYS A 9 -11.89 -11.30 5.78
N PRO A 10 -12.71 -11.50 6.82
CA PRO A 10 -13.97 -10.75 6.93
C PRO A 10 -13.73 -9.25 6.99
N ALA A 11 -14.49 -8.49 6.23
CA ALA A 11 -14.40 -7.04 6.23
C ALA A 11 -15.11 -6.47 7.47
N PRO A 12 -14.56 -5.38 8.07
CA PRO A 12 -15.28 -4.63 9.09
C PRO A 12 -16.53 -3.97 8.51
N ASP A 13 -17.35 -3.41 9.39
CA ASP A 13 -18.53 -2.65 9.01
C ASP A 13 -18.19 -1.50 8.07
N VAL A 14 -19.05 -1.23 7.08
CA VAL A 14 -18.86 -0.18 6.08
C VAL A 14 -18.71 1.19 6.73
N GLU A 15 -19.46 1.48 7.79
CA GLU A 15 -19.33 2.76 8.49
C GLU A 15 -17.97 2.92 9.15
N ALA A 16 -17.45 1.86 9.74
CA ALA A 16 -16.12 1.86 10.34
C ALA A 16 -15.04 2.06 9.27
N LEU A 17 -15.20 1.41 8.12
CA LEU A 17 -14.29 1.57 6.99
C LEU A 17 -14.31 3.01 6.45
N ALA A 18 -15.49 3.59 6.33
CA ALA A 18 -15.64 4.96 5.82
C ALA A 18 -14.95 5.97 6.74
N ARG A 19 -15.10 5.83 8.04
CA ARG A 19 -14.43 6.70 9.03
C ARG A 19 -12.92 6.54 8.99
N ASP A 20 -12.45 5.30 8.91
CA ASP A 20 -11.03 5.01 8.85
C ASP A 20 -10.42 5.54 7.56
N TYR A 21 -11.13 5.39 6.44
CA TYR A 21 -10.70 5.91 5.15
C TYR A 21 -10.54 7.44 5.15
N GLU A 22 -11.47 8.15 5.77
CA GLU A 22 -11.40 9.61 5.87
C GLU A 22 -10.20 10.09 6.67
N GLN A 23 -9.80 9.33 7.68
CA GLN A 23 -8.66 9.64 8.54
C GLN A 23 -7.36 9.04 8.02
N ALA A 24 -7.42 8.17 7.03
CA ALA A 24 -6.26 7.50 6.48
C ALA A 24 -5.33 8.47 5.77
N ARG A 25 -4.03 8.24 5.92
CA ARG A 25 -3.03 9.07 5.28
C ARG A 25 -2.83 8.65 3.82
N ASP A 26 -2.86 9.63 2.94
CA ASP A 26 -2.60 9.43 1.52
C ASP A 26 -1.09 9.19 1.31
N LEU A 27 -0.75 8.06 0.71
CA LEU A 27 0.64 7.68 0.43
C LEU A 27 0.99 7.81 -1.05
N GLY A 28 0.01 8.11 -1.89
CA GLY A 28 0.13 8.14 -3.35
C GLY A 28 -1.02 7.38 -3.97
N GLU A 29 -0.77 6.16 -4.42
CA GLU A 29 -1.83 5.29 -4.98
C GLU A 29 -2.76 4.70 -3.93
N VAL A 30 -2.33 4.63 -2.69
CA VAL A 30 -3.09 4.03 -1.59
C VAL A 30 -3.13 4.96 -0.38
N ARG A 31 -4.04 4.66 0.54
CA ARG A 31 -4.10 5.31 1.86
C ARG A 31 -3.92 4.25 2.93
N LEU A 32 -3.25 4.61 4.00
CA LEU A 32 -3.09 3.73 5.16
C LEU A 32 -3.88 4.27 6.33
N GLY A 33 -4.89 3.50 6.77
CA GLY A 33 -5.66 3.76 7.97
C GLY A 33 -5.28 2.76 9.08
N ARG A 34 -6.06 2.75 10.14
CA ARG A 34 -5.84 1.84 11.26
C ARG A 34 -6.35 0.44 10.99
N LEU A 35 -7.35 0.31 10.12
CA LEU A 35 -7.95 -0.98 9.78
C LEU A 35 -7.25 -1.67 8.61
N GLY A 36 -6.65 -0.91 7.72
CA GLY A 36 -5.97 -1.49 6.57
C GLY A 36 -5.56 -0.47 5.54
N LEU A 37 -5.24 -1.00 4.36
CA LEU A 37 -4.86 -0.21 3.19
C LEU A 37 -6.07 -0.03 2.29
N TYR A 38 -6.19 1.17 1.73
CA TYR A 38 -7.30 1.53 0.84
C TYR A 38 -6.74 1.99 -0.50
N ARG A 39 -7.26 1.44 -1.57
CA ARG A 39 -6.90 1.86 -2.93
C ARG A 39 -8.13 2.38 -3.64
N PRO A 40 -8.27 3.72 -3.80
CA PRO A 40 -9.42 4.27 -4.51
C PRO A 40 -9.44 3.84 -5.98
N ARG A 41 -10.61 3.42 -6.43
CA ARG A 41 -10.89 3.08 -7.83
C ARG A 41 -12.02 3.99 -8.31
N LEU A 42 -12.34 3.94 -9.61
CA LEU A 42 -13.39 4.77 -10.19
C LEU A 42 -14.76 4.53 -9.57
N THR A 43 -15.10 3.28 -9.29
CA THR A 43 -16.44 2.90 -8.84
C THR A 43 -16.48 2.36 -7.42
N HIS A 44 -15.31 2.11 -6.82
CA HIS A 44 -15.23 1.51 -5.49
C HIS A 44 -13.85 1.80 -4.87
N ILE A 45 -13.69 1.37 -3.65
CA ILE A 45 -12.41 1.45 -2.94
C ILE A 45 -12.00 0.03 -2.58
N ASP A 46 -10.83 -0.41 -3.06
CA ASP A 46 -10.27 -1.69 -2.66
C ASP A 46 -9.75 -1.57 -1.23
N PHE A 47 -10.15 -2.50 -0.38
CA PHE A 47 -9.74 -2.54 1.01
C PHE A 47 -8.92 -3.80 1.29
N LEU A 48 -7.80 -3.62 1.97
CA LEU A 48 -6.92 -4.72 2.37
C LEU A 48 -6.75 -4.67 3.88
N PRO A 49 -7.38 -5.60 4.64
CA PRO A 49 -7.25 -5.62 6.10
C PRO A 49 -5.81 -5.84 6.53
N LEU A 50 -5.40 -5.22 7.63
CA LEU A 50 -4.05 -5.43 8.18
C LEU A 50 -3.79 -6.89 8.53
N GLU A 51 -4.82 -7.61 8.95
CA GLU A 51 -4.73 -9.02 9.31
C GLU A 51 -4.34 -9.93 8.14
N SER A 52 -4.58 -9.48 6.92
CA SER A 52 -4.24 -10.24 5.72
C SER A 52 -2.77 -10.09 5.31
N LEU A 53 -2.05 -9.17 5.93
CA LEU A 53 -0.67 -8.88 5.57
C LEU A 53 0.30 -9.84 6.27
N ALA A 54 1.23 -10.41 5.50
CA ALA A 54 2.31 -11.25 6.03
C ALA A 54 3.64 -10.51 6.03
N HIS A 55 3.88 -9.72 4.98
CA HIS A 55 5.13 -8.99 4.81
C HIS A 55 4.85 -7.72 4.02
N VAL A 56 5.41 -6.61 4.46
CA VAL A 56 5.35 -5.34 3.73
C VAL A 56 6.76 -4.78 3.62
N TYR A 57 7.15 -4.40 2.43
CA TYR A 57 8.46 -3.85 2.20
C TYR A 57 8.40 -2.73 1.16
N LEU A 58 9.42 -1.90 1.16
CA LEU A 58 9.58 -0.84 0.17
C LEU A 58 10.48 -1.30 -0.95
N ARG A 59 10.16 -0.86 -2.14
CA ARG A 59 10.93 -1.17 -3.35
C ARG A 59 11.16 0.11 -4.13
N LEU A 60 12.39 0.30 -4.59
CA LEU A 60 12.75 1.41 -5.47
C LEU A 60 13.01 0.85 -6.86
N GLU A 61 12.30 1.37 -7.85
CA GLU A 61 12.49 0.99 -9.25
C GLU A 61 12.80 2.23 -10.07
N ASP A 62 13.68 2.09 -11.05
CA ASP A 62 13.94 3.14 -12.02
C ASP A 62 12.92 3.04 -13.14
N ILE A 63 12.19 4.15 -13.35
CA ILE A 63 11.18 4.24 -14.39
C ILE A 63 11.69 5.20 -15.47
N PRO A 64 11.69 4.80 -16.75
CA PRO A 64 12.04 5.73 -17.81
C PRO A 64 10.96 6.80 -17.95
N VAL A 65 11.36 8.06 -17.80
CA VAL A 65 10.47 9.21 -17.95
C VAL A 65 11.05 10.13 -19.01
N GLY A 66 10.19 10.62 -19.88
CA GLY A 66 10.60 11.54 -20.93
C GLY A 66 9.89 11.25 -22.24
N MET A 67 10.06 12.17 -23.20
CA MET A 67 9.46 12.06 -24.53
C MET A 67 10.53 11.90 -25.59
N GLY A 68 10.25 11.10 -26.60
CA GLY A 68 11.17 10.87 -27.72
C GLY A 68 12.40 10.08 -27.32
N CYS A 69 13.58 10.53 -27.79
CA CYS A 69 14.85 9.84 -27.57
C CYS A 69 15.47 10.12 -26.20
N ARG A 70 14.89 11.02 -25.42
CA ARG A 70 15.43 11.40 -24.12
C ARG A 70 14.58 10.80 -23.00
N ARG A 71 14.94 9.60 -22.60
CA ARG A 71 14.36 8.96 -21.41
C ARG A 71 15.39 8.99 -20.30
N VAL A 72 15.00 9.62 -19.19
CA VAL A 72 15.84 9.69 -18.00
C VAL A 72 15.24 8.76 -16.95
N PRO A 73 16.03 7.85 -16.35
CA PRO A 73 15.52 7.01 -15.29
C PRO A 73 15.21 7.87 -14.06
N VAL A 74 14.00 7.72 -13.54
CA VAL A 74 13.54 8.38 -12.32
C VAL A 74 13.18 7.31 -11.30
N GLY A 75 13.70 7.44 -10.10
CA GLY A 75 13.39 6.50 -9.03
C GLY A 75 11.94 6.61 -8.59
N GLN A 76 11.21 5.50 -8.63
CA GLN A 76 9.85 5.41 -8.14
C GLN A 76 9.80 4.46 -6.96
N TYR A 77 9.26 4.94 -5.84
CA TYR A 77 9.08 4.13 -4.65
C TYR A 77 7.75 3.41 -4.68
N TYR A 78 7.76 2.15 -4.27
CA TYR A 78 6.56 1.31 -4.19
C TYR A 78 6.42 0.70 -2.82
N LEU A 79 5.19 0.59 -2.35
CA LEU A 79 4.84 -0.21 -1.20
C LEU A 79 4.43 -1.59 -1.71
N MET A 80 5.14 -2.63 -1.27
CA MET A 80 4.87 -4.00 -1.66
C MET A 80 4.25 -4.73 -0.48
N ALA A 81 3.07 -5.26 -0.66
CA ALA A 81 2.37 -6.02 0.38
C ALA A 81 2.25 -7.47 -0.06
N VAL A 82 2.77 -8.37 0.75
CA VAL A 82 2.61 -9.82 0.56
C VAL A 82 1.54 -10.29 1.52
N LEU A 83 0.52 -10.95 0.98
CA LEU A 83 -0.61 -11.42 1.75
C LEU A 83 -0.33 -12.81 2.33
N ARG A 84 -1.06 -13.16 3.38
CA ARG A 84 -0.93 -14.48 4.02
C ARG A 84 -1.28 -15.63 3.08
N ASP A 85 -2.13 -15.37 2.08
CA ASP A 85 -2.48 -16.37 1.05
C ASP A 85 -1.43 -16.49 -0.06
N GLY A 86 -0.37 -15.71 -0.01
CA GLY A 86 0.69 -15.69 -1.02
C GLY A 86 0.52 -14.64 -2.11
N GLY A 87 -0.59 -13.93 -2.13
CA GLY A 87 -0.83 -12.85 -3.08
C GLY A 87 0.08 -11.66 -2.82
N LYS A 88 0.33 -10.86 -3.84
CA LYS A 88 1.12 -9.63 -3.74
C LYS A 88 0.33 -8.45 -4.24
N ARG A 89 0.53 -7.30 -3.60
CA ARG A 89 -0.03 -6.02 -4.03
C ARG A 89 1.09 -5.00 -4.11
N LYS A 90 1.06 -4.20 -5.16
CA LYS A 90 2.06 -3.16 -5.44
C LYS A 90 1.34 -1.82 -5.56
N ALA A 91 1.83 -0.83 -4.84
CA ALA A 91 1.25 0.51 -4.89
C ALA A 91 2.35 1.55 -4.99
N ALA A 92 2.20 2.49 -5.93
CA ALA A 92 3.14 3.58 -6.09
C ALA A 92 3.01 4.56 -4.91
N LEU A 93 4.14 5.01 -4.40
CA LEU A 93 4.22 5.99 -3.32
C LEU A 93 4.59 7.36 -3.89
N ALA A 94 4.09 8.42 -3.24
CA ALA A 94 4.41 9.78 -3.65
C ALA A 94 5.91 10.08 -3.46
N ASP A 95 6.49 9.59 -2.37
CA ASP A 95 7.90 9.78 -2.07
C ASP A 95 8.38 8.73 -1.05
N ARG A 96 9.67 8.78 -0.72
CA ARG A 96 10.26 7.88 0.25
C ARG A 96 9.71 8.10 1.67
N ALA A 97 9.45 9.35 2.02
CA ALA A 97 8.95 9.68 3.37
C ALA A 97 7.61 9.01 3.64
N CYS A 98 6.72 8.94 2.63
CA CYS A 98 5.46 8.21 2.73
C CYS A 98 5.70 6.73 3.04
N GLY A 99 6.68 6.12 2.38
CA GLY A 99 7.02 4.72 2.60
C GLY A 99 7.55 4.47 4.00
N ASP A 100 8.48 5.29 4.46
CA ASP A 100 9.06 5.17 5.81
C ASP A 100 7.99 5.33 6.88
N TRP A 101 7.11 6.32 6.72
CA TRP A 101 6.00 6.53 7.63
C TRP A 101 5.07 5.31 7.65
N ALA A 102 4.75 4.77 6.47
CA ALA A 102 3.87 3.61 6.36
C ALA A 102 4.43 2.39 7.08
N LEU A 103 5.74 2.10 6.92
CA LEU A 103 6.37 0.99 7.61
C LEU A 103 6.35 1.18 9.13
N ASP A 104 6.60 2.38 9.61
CA ASP A 104 6.56 2.67 11.04
C ASP A 104 5.16 2.47 11.61
N GLN A 105 4.12 2.95 10.91
CA GLN A 105 2.74 2.75 11.31
C GLN A 105 2.34 1.28 11.30
N LEU A 106 2.72 0.55 10.27
CA LEU A 106 2.42 -0.87 10.16
C LEU A 106 3.09 -1.68 11.27
N ARG A 107 4.33 -1.34 11.63
CA ARG A 107 5.01 -1.99 12.76
C ARG A 107 4.30 -1.72 14.07
N ALA A 108 3.77 -0.52 14.26
CA ALA A 108 3.03 -0.15 15.46
C ALA A 108 1.67 -0.87 15.52
N LEU A 109 0.98 -0.98 14.39
CA LEU A 109 -0.35 -1.59 14.32
C LEU A 109 -0.28 -3.13 14.30
N VAL A 110 0.75 -3.70 13.68
CA VAL A 110 0.94 -5.15 13.56
C VAL A 110 2.38 -5.47 13.94
N PRO A 111 2.70 -5.64 15.23
CA PRO A 111 4.08 -5.84 15.68
C PRO A 111 4.79 -7.06 15.10
N GLU A 112 4.05 -8.08 14.72
CA GLU A 112 4.59 -9.31 14.12
C GLU A 112 4.80 -9.22 12.61
N LEU A 113 4.41 -8.11 11.99
CA LEU A 113 4.54 -7.92 10.55
C LEU A 113 6.00 -7.78 10.14
N ARG A 114 6.40 -8.51 9.13
CA ARG A 114 7.75 -8.39 8.56
C ARG A 114 7.79 -7.17 7.65
N THR A 115 8.77 -6.32 7.88
CA THR A 115 8.96 -5.08 7.12
C THR A 115 10.40 -4.95 6.68
N GLY A 116 10.66 -4.11 5.69
CA GLY A 116 12.02 -3.85 5.26
C GLY A 116 12.12 -3.16 3.90
N TRP A 117 13.31 -3.19 3.38
CA TRP A 117 13.66 -2.69 2.06
C TRP A 117 14.12 -3.85 1.19
N VAL A 118 13.68 -3.83 -0.08
CA VAL A 118 14.18 -4.76 -1.08
C VAL A 118 14.61 -3.94 -2.29
N PRO A 119 15.84 -4.14 -2.81
CA PRO A 119 16.26 -3.50 -4.05
C PRO A 119 15.30 -3.87 -5.19
N GLY A 120 15.29 -3.09 -6.27
CA GLY A 120 14.35 -3.24 -7.38
C GLY A 120 14.42 -4.57 -8.15
N ARG A 121 14.68 -5.67 -7.46
CA ARG A 121 14.67 -7.04 -7.98
C ARG A 121 13.91 -7.94 -7.03
N ASP A 122 13.16 -8.80 -7.59
CA ASP A 122 12.56 -9.89 -6.80
C ASP A 122 13.49 -11.09 -6.73
#